data_5c674b6cde7486f5572c85b59e061ab7
#
_entry.id   5c674b6cde7486f5572c85b59e061ab7
#
_cell.length_a   1.000
_cell.length_b   1.000
_cell.length_c   1.000
_cell.angle_alpha   90.00
_cell.angle_beta   90.00
_cell.angle_gamma   90.00
#
_symmetry.space_group_name_H-M   'P 1'
#
loop_
_entity.id
_entity.type
_entity.pdbx_description
1 polymer ?
#
loop_
_entity_poly.entity_id
_entity_poly.type
_entity_poly.pdbx_seq_one_letter_code
_entity_poly.pdbx_strand_id
1 'polypeptide(L)'
;PKKIVVFGLCGCFLSGLGYLLAGSTNGWPLASLLLLCLGRVILGIGQSFAGTGSTLWGVGVVGSMHIGRVISWNGIVTYGAMAIGAPLGVLFYAWGGLQGLALTVMGVALLAILLALPRPAVKASKGKPLPFRAVLGRVWLYGMALALASAGFGVIATFITLFYDAKGWDGAAFALTLFSCTFVGTRLLFPNGINRLGGLNVAMICFSVEIVGLLLVGMASMPWMAKIGVLLAGAGFSLVFPALGVEAVRQVEEQNQGTALGTYSAFLDLALG
;
A
#
# COMPACT_ATOMS: atom_id res chain seq x y z
N PRO A 1 -6.74 7.00 -17.39
CA PRO A 1 -6.01 6.24 -16.37
C PRO A 1 -4.56 5.99 -16.76
N LYS A 2 -4.24 5.43 -17.97
CA LYS A 2 -2.88 5.12 -18.41
C LYS A 2 -1.87 6.28 -18.24
N LYS A 3 -2.23 7.50 -18.67
CA LYS A 3 -1.35 8.68 -18.53
C LYS A 3 -1.01 8.96 -17.06
N ILE A 4 -1.97 8.77 -16.15
CA ILE A 4 -1.81 8.96 -14.70
C ILE A 4 -0.82 7.93 -14.15
N VAL A 5 -0.92 6.66 -14.56
CA VAL A 5 0.01 5.60 -14.16
C VAL A 5 1.43 5.92 -14.63
N VAL A 6 1.60 6.27 -15.90
CA VAL A 6 2.93 6.62 -16.45
C VAL A 6 3.52 7.83 -15.72
N PHE A 7 2.70 8.87 -15.47
CA PHE A 7 3.14 10.04 -14.70
C PHE A 7 3.59 9.66 -13.28
N GLY A 8 2.81 8.81 -12.59
CA GLY A 8 3.17 8.28 -11.27
C GLY A 8 4.49 7.50 -11.27
N LEU A 9 4.68 6.63 -12.27
CA LEU A 9 5.91 5.86 -12.43
C LEU A 9 7.13 6.77 -12.74
N CYS A 10 6.94 7.84 -13.51
CA CYS A 10 7.98 8.86 -13.71
C CYS A 10 8.35 9.55 -12.38
N GLY A 11 7.35 9.83 -11.51
CA GLY A 11 7.59 10.33 -10.16
C GLY A 11 8.42 9.35 -9.32
N CYS A 12 8.12 8.05 -9.37
CA CYS A 12 8.92 7.02 -8.69
C CYS A 12 10.38 6.98 -9.21
N PHE A 13 10.57 7.11 -10.52
CA PHE A 13 11.91 7.20 -11.12
C PHE A 13 12.68 8.45 -10.63
N LEU A 14 12.02 9.62 -10.63
CA LEU A 14 12.62 10.87 -10.16
C LEU A 14 12.95 10.82 -8.67
N SER A 15 12.15 10.12 -7.85
CA SER A 15 12.48 9.92 -6.44
C SER A 15 13.77 9.11 -6.27
N GLY A 16 13.96 8.06 -7.08
CA GLY A 16 15.21 7.29 -7.11
C GLY A 16 16.42 8.17 -7.48
N LEU A 17 16.26 9.10 -8.42
CA LEU A 17 17.28 10.07 -8.74
C LEU A 17 17.60 11.00 -7.55
N GLY A 18 16.57 11.43 -6.79
CA GLY A 18 16.75 12.19 -5.56
C GLY A 18 17.57 11.43 -4.51
N TYR A 19 17.31 10.13 -4.33
CA TYR A 19 18.11 9.28 -3.42
C TYR A 19 19.54 9.07 -3.91
N LEU A 20 19.73 8.93 -5.21
CA LEU A 20 21.07 8.81 -5.81
C LEU A 20 21.89 10.06 -5.56
N LEU A 21 21.32 11.24 -5.78
CA LEU A 21 21.94 12.53 -5.51
C LEU A 21 22.25 12.72 -4.02
N ALA A 22 21.30 12.32 -3.14
CA ALA A 22 21.52 12.37 -1.70
C ALA A 22 22.71 11.51 -1.26
N GLY A 23 22.87 10.32 -1.85
CA GLY A 23 24.01 9.45 -1.59
C GLY A 23 25.35 9.99 -2.11
N SER A 24 25.31 10.96 -3.03
CA SER A 24 26.51 11.59 -3.62
C SER A 24 26.94 12.87 -2.90
N THR A 25 26.11 13.41 -2.01
CA THR A 25 26.39 14.65 -1.24
C THR A 25 27.21 14.40 0.02
N ASN A 26 28.30 13.62 -0.10
CA ASN A 26 29.23 13.34 1.01
C ASN A 26 29.89 14.64 1.48
N GLY A 27 29.64 15.03 2.73
CA GLY A 27 30.19 16.26 3.32
C GLY A 27 29.16 17.37 3.58
N TRP A 28 27.92 17.24 3.05
CA TRP A 28 26.82 18.20 3.27
C TRP A 28 25.60 17.50 3.86
N PRO A 29 25.56 17.17 5.16
CA PRO A 29 24.47 16.37 5.77
C PRO A 29 23.08 16.99 5.57
N LEU A 30 22.97 18.31 5.66
CA LEU A 30 21.71 19.02 5.46
C LEU A 30 21.20 18.91 4.03
N ALA A 31 22.09 19.03 3.02
CA ALA A 31 21.71 18.87 1.62
C ALA A 31 21.26 17.43 1.33
N SER A 32 21.97 16.43 1.86
CA SER A 32 21.56 15.02 1.76
C SER A 32 20.18 14.79 2.38
N LEU A 33 19.93 15.30 3.58
CA LEU A 33 18.64 15.19 4.26
C LEU A 33 17.51 15.84 3.44
N LEU A 34 17.72 17.04 2.92
CA LEU A 34 16.72 17.74 2.09
C LEU A 34 16.42 16.97 0.80
N LEU A 35 17.43 16.40 0.15
CA LEU A 35 17.25 15.56 -1.04
C LEU A 35 16.50 14.26 -0.73
N LEU A 36 16.76 13.62 0.43
CA LEU A 36 16.01 12.47 0.89
C LEU A 36 14.55 12.81 1.16
N CYS A 37 14.27 13.90 1.87
CA CYS A 37 12.91 14.37 2.14
C CYS A 37 12.17 14.69 0.84
N LEU A 38 12.80 15.41 -0.09
CA LEU A 38 12.21 15.71 -1.38
C LEU A 38 11.93 14.44 -2.19
N GLY A 39 12.89 13.50 -2.21
CA GLY A 39 12.72 12.21 -2.85
C GLY A 39 11.53 11.43 -2.27
N ARG A 40 11.33 11.46 -0.93
CA ARG A 40 10.17 10.82 -0.27
C ARG A 40 8.84 11.47 -0.66
N VAL A 41 8.77 12.80 -0.73
CA VAL A 41 7.57 13.51 -1.18
C VAL A 41 7.24 13.15 -2.62
N ILE A 42 8.23 13.19 -3.52
CA ILE A 42 8.04 12.81 -4.93
C ILE A 42 7.60 11.35 -5.05
N LEU A 43 8.19 10.44 -4.25
CA LEU A 43 7.81 9.03 -4.21
C LEU A 43 6.35 8.86 -3.79
N GLY A 44 5.92 9.52 -2.71
CA GLY A 44 4.55 9.44 -2.21
C GLY A 44 3.53 9.91 -3.26
N ILE A 45 3.80 11.05 -3.91
CA ILE A 45 2.98 11.56 -5.02
C ILE A 45 2.96 10.54 -6.18
N GLY A 46 4.13 10.05 -6.58
CA GLY A 46 4.27 9.06 -7.66
C GLY A 46 3.51 7.77 -7.38
N GLN A 47 3.64 7.22 -6.19
CA GLN A 47 2.93 6.00 -5.75
C GLN A 47 1.41 6.21 -5.71
N SER A 48 0.93 7.35 -5.22
CA SER A 48 -0.50 7.67 -5.18
C SER A 48 -1.10 7.69 -6.59
N PHE A 49 -0.45 8.38 -7.54
CA PHE A 49 -0.88 8.40 -8.94
C PHE A 49 -0.79 7.01 -9.60
N ALA A 50 0.28 6.28 -9.39
CA ALA A 50 0.46 4.94 -9.96
C ALA A 50 -0.57 3.95 -9.39
N GLY A 51 -0.80 3.93 -8.08
CA GLY A 51 -1.73 3.03 -7.39
C GLY A 51 -3.19 3.30 -7.75
N THR A 52 -3.65 4.54 -7.62
CA THR A 52 -5.01 4.93 -8.01
C THR A 52 -5.22 4.76 -9.51
N GLY A 53 -4.24 5.18 -10.31
CA GLY A 53 -4.31 5.06 -11.76
C GLY A 53 -4.36 3.60 -12.24
N SER A 54 -3.59 2.69 -11.64
CA SER A 54 -3.60 1.26 -11.98
C SER A 54 -4.92 0.59 -11.61
N THR A 55 -5.50 0.95 -10.47
CA THR A 55 -6.82 0.45 -10.07
C THR A 55 -7.89 0.91 -11.04
N LEU A 56 -7.94 2.21 -11.39
CA LEU A 56 -8.89 2.74 -12.37
C LEU A 56 -8.67 2.15 -13.78
N TRP A 57 -7.44 1.91 -14.14
CA TRP A 57 -7.11 1.28 -15.42
C TRP A 57 -7.60 -0.17 -15.44
N GLY A 58 -7.34 -0.93 -14.37
CA GLY A 58 -7.82 -2.30 -14.21
C GLY A 58 -9.35 -2.38 -14.25
N VAL A 59 -10.05 -1.51 -13.51
CA VAL A 59 -11.53 -1.44 -13.55
C VAL A 59 -12.03 -1.12 -14.95
N GLY A 60 -11.39 -0.22 -15.67
CA GLY A 60 -11.76 0.12 -17.02
C GLY A 60 -11.54 -1.03 -18.03
N VAL A 61 -10.62 -1.97 -17.75
CA VAL A 61 -10.41 -3.18 -18.58
C VAL A 61 -11.44 -4.26 -18.30
N VAL A 62 -11.74 -4.54 -17.01
CA VAL A 62 -12.59 -5.67 -16.61
C VAL A 62 -14.05 -5.28 -16.35
N GLY A 63 -14.35 -3.98 -16.29
CA GLY A 63 -15.66 -3.43 -15.99
C GLY A 63 -15.89 -3.18 -14.50
N SER A 64 -16.79 -2.21 -14.20
CA SER A 64 -17.13 -1.76 -12.84
C SER A 64 -17.74 -2.85 -11.95
N MET A 65 -18.42 -3.84 -12.54
CA MET A 65 -18.96 -5.00 -11.83
C MET A 65 -17.89 -5.81 -11.10
N HIS A 66 -16.62 -5.73 -11.53
CA HIS A 66 -15.49 -6.49 -10.96
C HIS A 66 -14.53 -5.65 -10.14
N ILE A 67 -14.95 -4.47 -9.70
CA ILE A 67 -14.07 -3.52 -8.95
C ILE A 67 -13.45 -4.15 -7.71
N GLY A 68 -14.20 -4.93 -6.94
CA GLY A 68 -13.68 -5.62 -5.76
C GLY A 68 -12.56 -6.61 -6.09
N ARG A 69 -12.67 -7.28 -7.24
CA ARG A 69 -11.62 -8.19 -7.73
C ARG A 69 -10.36 -7.44 -8.13
N VAL A 70 -10.49 -6.30 -8.82
CA VAL A 70 -9.34 -5.44 -9.18
C VAL A 70 -8.64 -4.92 -7.93
N ILE A 71 -9.39 -4.42 -6.95
CA ILE A 71 -8.85 -3.94 -5.67
C ILE A 71 -8.10 -5.08 -4.95
N SER A 72 -8.69 -6.28 -4.92
CA SER A 72 -8.06 -7.44 -4.27
C SER A 72 -6.74 -7.83 -4.95
N TRP A 73 -6.72 -7.94 -6.28
CA TRP A 73 -5.50 -8.25 -7.01
C TRP A 73 -4.42 -7.17 -6.87
N ASN A 74 -4.82 -5.89 -6.90
CA ASN A 74 -3.88 -4.79 -6.70
C ASN A 74 -3.19 -4.89 -5.33
N GLY A 75 -3.95 -5.22 -4.28
CA GLY A 75 -3.35 -5.48 -2.96
C GLY A 75 -2.45 -6.70 -2.92
N ILE A 76 -2.80 -7.82 -3.59
CA ILE A 76 -1.92 -9.00 -3.69
C ILE A 76 -0.58 -8.60 -4.32
N VAL A 77 -0.61 -7.84 -5.42
CA VAL A 77 0.61 -7.37 -6.11
C VAL A 77 1.42 -6.45 -5.19
N THR A 78 0.77 -5.49 -4.52
CA THR A 78 1.45 -4.52 -3.65
C THR A 78 2.15 -5.21 -2.47
N TYR A 79 1.43 -6.03 -1.72
CA TYR A 79 2.00 -6.69 -0.55
C TYR A 79 2.88 -7.89 -0.90
N GLY A 80 2.63 -8.56 -2.03
CA GLY A 80 3.54 -9.55 -2.59
C GLY A 80 4.88 -8.93 -3.00
N ALA A 81 4.83 -7.77 -3.65
CA ALA A 81 6.04 -7.00 -3.97
C ALA A 81 6.80 -6.55 -2.71
N MET A 82 6.07 -6.18 -1.63
CA MET A 82 6.69 -5.83 -0.34
C MET A 82 7.35 -7.04 0.33
N ALA A 83 6.72 -8.22 0.28
CA ALA A 83 7.28 -9.46 0.82
C ALA A 83 8.63 -9.82 0.20
N ILE A 84 8.76 -9.60 -1.10
CA ILE A 84 10.00 -9.85 -1.86
C ILE A 84 10.95 -8.65 -1.75
N GLY A 85 10.42 -7.45 -1.85
CA GLY A 85 11.18 -6.21 -1.90
C GLY A 85 11.90 -5.88 -0.59
N ALA A 86 11.32 -6.22 0.57
CA ALA A 86 11.94 -5.95 1.86
C ALA A 86 13.30 -6.69 2.02
N PRO A 87 13.40 -8.02 1.84
CA PRO A 87 14.68 -8.72 1.91
C PRO A 87 15.64 -8.31 0.79
N LEU A 88 15.15 -8.09 -0.43
CA LEU A 88 15.98 -7.62 -1.53
C LEU A 88 16.52 -6.21 -1.28
N GLY A 89 15.73 -5.33 -0.68
CA GLY A 89 16.16 -3.97 -0.32
C GLY A 89 17.34 -3.99 0.67
N VAL A 90 17.29 -4.85 1.69
CA VAL A 90 18.41 -5.05 2.63
C VAL A 90 19.65 -5.58 1.89
N LEU A 91 19.49 -6.54 0.98
CA LEU A 91 20.60 -7.11 0.21
C LEU A 91 21.24 -6.04 -0.70
N PHE A 92 20.46 -5.27 -1.45
CA PHE A 92 20.97 -4.22 -2.32
C PHE A 92 21.61 -3.07 -1.55
N TYR A 93 21.07 -2.74 -0.36
CA TYR A 93 21.69 -1.77 0.51
C TYR A 93 23.05 -2.25 1.05
N ALA A 94 23.14 -3.50 1.46
CA ALA A 94 24.40 -4.10 1.92
C ALA A 94 25.48 -4.14 0.82
N TRP A 95 25.07 -4.30 -0.44
CA TRP A 95 25.98 -4.38 -1.59
C TRP A 95 26.43 -3.02 -2.12
N GLY A 96 25.53 -2.05 -2.22
CA GLY A 96 25.80 -0.76 -2.87
C GLY A 96 25.37 0.48 -2.07
N GLY A 97 25.03 0.31 -0.79
CA GLY A 97 24.53 1.39 0.07
C GLY A 97 23.28 2.07 -0.49
N LEU A 98 23.12 3.34 -0.17
CA LEU A 98 22.00 4.15 -0.64
C LEU A 98 21.97 4.28 -2.17
N GLN A 99 23.14 4.33 -2.81
CA GLN A 99 23.25 4.44 -4.26
C GLN A 99 22.76 3.16 -4.97
N GLY A 100 23.13 1.97 -4.46
CA GLY A 100 22.65 0.69 -4.99
C GLY A 100 21.14 0.56 -4.88
N LEU A 101 20.57 0.98 -3.74
CA LEU A 101 19.12 1.02 -3.55
C LEU A 101 18.43 2.00 -4.52
N ALA A 102 18.99 3.19 -4.69
CA ALA A 102 18.46 4.21 -5.59
C ALA A 102 18.43 3.72 -7.05
N LEU A 103 19.52 3.11 -7.53
CA LEU A 103 19.59 2.53 -8.87
C LEU A 103 18.58 1.40 -9.07
N THR A 104 18.34 0.57 -8.03
CA THR A 104 17.32 -0.47 -8.08
C THR A 104 15.93 0.12 -8.23
N VAL A 105 15.57 1.15 -7.44
CA VAL A 105 14.29 1.85 -7.55
C VAL A 105 14.10 2.45 -8.94
N MET A 106 15.12 3.11 -9.47
CA MET A 106 15.09 3.68 -10.83
C MET A 106 14.92 2.59 -11.90
N GLY A 107 15.66 1.49 -11.80
CA GLY A 107 15.57 0.36 -12.74
C GLY A 107 14.18 -0.28 -12.74
N VAL A 108 13.60 -0.54 -11.57
CA VAL A 108 12.24 -1.09 -11.44
C VAL A 108 11.19 -0.11 -11.99
N ALA A 109 11.31 1.19 -11.69
CA ALA A 109 10.39 2.20 -12.20
C ALA A 109 10.47 2.31 -13.72
N LEU A 110 11.68 2.31 -14.30
CA LEU A 110 11.89 2.32 -15.75
C LEU A 110 11.28 1.08 -16.41
N LEU A 111 11.53 -0.11 -15.86
CA LEU A 111 10.93 -1.35 -16.34
C LEU A 111 9.40 -1.28 -16.34
N ALA A 112 8.81 -0.77 -15.24
CA ALA A 112 7.37 -0.60 -15.13
C ALA A 112 6.83 0.37 -16.19
N ILE A 113 7.53 1.48 -16.48
CA ILE A 113 7.17 2.42 -17.56
C ILE A 113 7.20 1.71 -18.91
N LEU A 114 8.27 0.98 -19.22
CA LEU A 114 8.41 0.25 -20.49
C LEU A 114 7.32 -0.80 -20.67
N LEU A 115 6.90 -1.47 -19.62
CA LEU A 115 5.79 -2.43 -19.64
C LEU A 115 4.40 -1.76 -19.77
N ALA A 116 4.23 -0.55 -19.23
CA ALA A 116 2.98 0.20 -19.30
C ALA A 116 2.75 0.87 -20.66
N LEU A 117 3.81 1.35 -21.32
CA LEU A 117 3.73 2.11 -22.58
C LEU A 117 3.02 1.37 -23.73
N PRO A 118 3.27 0.07 -24.02
CA PRO A 118 2.62 -0.63 -25.13
C PRO A 118 1.16 -1.01 -24.83
N ARG A 119 0.72 -0.93 -23.57
CA ARG A 119 -0.64 -1.36 -23.20
C ARG A 119 -1.71 -0.37 -23.67
N PRO A 120 -2.91 -0.82 -24.12
CA PRO A 120 -3.95 0.05 -24.59
C PRO A 120 -4.49 0.95 -23.46
N ALA A 121 -4.81 2.20 -23.81
CA ALA A 121 -5.47 3.11 -22.90
C ALA A 121 -6.97 2.79 -22.84
N VAL A 122 -7.57 2.87 -21.65
CA VAL A 122 -9.02 2.72 -21.47
C VAL A 122 -9.65 4.11 -21.39
N LYS A 123 -10.84 4.26 -21.99
CA LYS A 123 -11.60 5.51 -21.90
C LYS A 123 -12.06 5.74 -20.47
N ALA A 124 -11.91 6.96 -19.98
CA ALA A 124 -12.50 7.36 -18.70
C ALA A 124 -14.03 7.33 -18.81
N SER A 125 -14.72 6.94 -17.72
CA SER A 125 -16.18 7.00 -17.66
C SER A 125 -16.64 8.44 -17.88
N LYS A 126 -17.63 8.65 -18.77
CA LYS A 126 -18.21 9.95 -19.04
C LYS A 126 -19.35 10.17 -18.03
N GLY A 127 -19.22 11.17 -17.17
CA GLY A 127 -20.26 11.60 -16.25
C GLY A 127 -19.91 12.97 -15.64
N LYS A 128 -20.91 13.66 -15.08
CA LYS A 128 -20.64 14.86 -14.30
C LYS A 128 -20.09 14.44 -12.94
N PRO A 129 -18.81 14.77 -12.60
CA PRO A 129 -18.25 14.41 -11.32
C PRO A 129 -19.00 15.14 -10.19
N LEU A 130 -19.35 14.41 -9.14
CA LEU A 130 -19.81 15.03 -7.90
C LEU A 130 -18.67 15.86 -7.30
N PRO A 131 -18.99 17.00 -6.64
CA PRO A 131 -17.98 17.75 -5.92
C PRO A 131 -17.35 16.87 -4.83
N PHE A 132 -16.04 16.98 -4.65
CA PHE A 132 -15.25 16.19 -3.69
C PHE A 132 -15.90 16.13 -2.30
N ARG A 133 -16.41 17.26 -1.79
CA ARG A 133 -17.06 17.35 -0.47
C ARG A 133 -18.29 16.45 -0.36
N ALA A 134 -19.07 16.31 -1.42
CA ALA A 134 -20.25 15.44 -1.42
C ALA A 134 -19.84 13.94 -1.41
N VAL A 135 -18.79 13.60 -2.15
CA VAL A 135 -18.23 12.23 -2.13
C VAL A 135 -17.61 11.93 -0.76
N LEU A 136 -16.82 12.85 -0.22
CA LEU A 136 -16.22 12.72 1.12
C LEU A 136 -17.30 12.47 2.18
N GLY A 137 -18.40 13.24 2.17
CA GLY A 137 -19.50 13.07 3.14
C GLY A 137 -20.17 11.71 3.10
N ARG A 138 -20.09 10.98 1.98
CA ARG A 138 -20.64 9.62 1.84
C ARG A 138 -19.67 8.50 2.20
N VAL A 139 -18.36 8.77 2.05
CA VAL A 139 -17.29 7.74 2.10
C VAL A 139 -16.47 7.83 3.39
N TRP A 140 -16.52 8.94 4.12
CA TRP A 140 -15.63 9.24 5.24
C TRP A 140 -15.62 8.19 6.36
N LEU A 141 -16.78 7.58 6.68
CA LEU A 141 -16.85 6.56 7.72
C LEU A 141 -16.05 5.31 7.33
N TYR A 142 -16.18 4.88 6.08
CA TYR A 142 -15.42 3.74 5.56
C TYR A 142 -13.93 4.06 5.49
N GLY A 143 -13.61 5.32 5.09
CA GLY A 143 -12.25 5.82 5.06
C GLY A 143 -11.63 5.88 6.45
N MET A 144 -12.35 6.38 7.45
CA MET A 144 -11.88 6.45 8.84
C MET A 144 -11.65 5.04 9.42
N ALA A 145 -12.55 4.09 9.16
CA ALA A 145 -12.37 2.71 9.57
C ALA A 145 -11.12 2.09 8.91
N LEU A 146 -10.88 2.38 7.62
CA LEU A 146 -9.66 1.97 6.93
C LEU A 146 -8.42 2.62 7.56
N ALA A 147 -8.46 3.91 7.86
CA ALA A 147 -7.34 4.64 8.48
C ALA A 147 -6.94 4.02 9.82
N LEU A 148 -7.93 3.68 10.66
CA LEU A 148 -7.66 3.04 11.97
C LEU A 148 -7.00 1.66 11.82
N ALA A 149 -7.46 0.82 10.88
CA ALA A 149 -6.79 -0.44 10.59
C ALA A 149 -5.38 -0.23 10.00
N SER A 150 -5.25 0.74 9.10
CA SER A 150 -3.96 1.04 8.46
C SER A 150 -2.91 1.56 9.44
N ALA A 151 -3.33 2.24 10.51
CA ALA A 151 -2.44 2.67 11.58
C ALA A 151 -1.76 1.47 12.27
N GLY A 152 -2.49 0.35 12.46
CA GLY A 152 -1.92 -0.90 12.98
C GLY A 152 -0.80 -1.44 12.10
N PHE A 153 -1.02 -1.49 10.79
CA PHE A 153 0.03 -1.84 9.83
C PHE A 153 1.19 -0.83 9.84
N GLY A 154 0.89 0.47 9.87
CA GLY A 154 1.90 1.54 9.91
C GLY A 154 2.83 1.42 11.12
N VAL A 155 2.28 1.10 12.31
CA VAL A 155 3.05 0.84 13.52
C VAL A 155 3.97 -0.36 13.34
N ILE A 156 3.47 -1.47 12.81
CA ILE A 156 4.31 -2.65 12.53
C ILE A 156 5.40 -2.30 11.52
N ALA A 157 5.05 -1.70 10.39
CA ALA A 157 5.99 -1.41 9.30
C ALA A 157 7.12 -0.45 9.74
N THR A 158 6.80 0.50 10.62
CA THR A 158 7.76 1.54 11.04
C THR A 158 8.57 1.13 12.27
N PHE A 159 7.93 0.50 13.26
CA PHE A 159 8.54 0.34 14.58
C PHE A 159 8.92 -1.10 14.92
N ILE A 160 8.58 -2.10 14.13
CA ILE A 160 8.88 -3.51 14.48
C ILE A 160 10.39 -3.77 14.61
N THR A 161 11.21 -3.11 13.77
CA THR A 161 12.68 -3.22 13.85
C THR A 161 13.20 -2.63 15.14
N LEU A 162 12.74 -1.42 15.49
CA LEU A 162 13.13 -0.75 16.74
C LEU A 162 12.65 -1.52 17.97
N PHE A 163 11.46 -2.13 17.89
CA PHE A 163 10.92 -2.97 18.96
C PHE A 163 11.77 -4.22 19.19
N TYR A 164 12.24 -4.88 18.13
CA TYR A 164 13.12 -6.03 18.21
C TYR A 164 14.48 -5.65 18.78
N ASP A 165 15.06 -4.54 18.30
CA ASP A 165 16.34 -4.02 18.81
C ASP A 165 16.26 -3.67 20.31
N ALA A 166 15.20 -2.99 20.74
CA ALA A 166 14.98 -2.64 22.15
C ALA A 166 14.83 -3.87 23.06
N LYS A 167 14.38 -5.01 22.51
CA LYS A 167 14.27 -6.28 23.23
C LYS A 167 15.50 -7.18 23.08
N GLY A 168 16.49 -6.79 22.27
CA GLY A 168 17.66 -7.61 21.96
C GLY A 168 17.30 -8.87 21.14
N TRP A 169 16.28 -8.79 20.27
CA TRP A 169 15.82 -9.90 19.46
C TRP A 169 16.30 -9.78 18.01
N ASP A 170 16.66 -10.92 17.41
CA ASP A 170 17.01 -10.99 15.99
C ASP A 170 15.80 -11.28 15.09
N GLY A 171 15.95 -10.90 13.81
CA GLY A 171 15.00 -11.31 12.76
C GLY A 171 13.81 -10.36 12.56
N ALA A 172 13.95 -9.08 12.88
CA ALA A 172 12.92 -8.06 12.68
C ALA A 172 12.46 -7.96 11.20
N ALA A 173 13.38 -8.04 10.24
CA ALA A 173 13.05 -8.00 8.81
C ALA A 173 12.12 -9.16 8.41
N PHE A 174 12.26 -10.32 9.05
CA PHE A 174 11.40 -11.47 8.80
C PHE A 174 9.96 -11.23 9.27
N ALA A 175 9.72 -10.36 10.26
CA ALA A 175 8.38 -10.02 10.71
C ALA A 175 7.56 -9.35 9.58
N LEU A 176 8.13 -8.40 8.82
CA LEU A 176 7.44 -7.79 7.67
C LEU A 176 7.15 -8.79 6.56
N THR A 177 8.06 -9.73 6.33
CA THR A 177 7.85 -10.83 5.38
C THR A 177 6.67 -11.70 5.83
N LEU A 178 6.59 -12.06 7.11
CA LEU A 178 5.48 -12.82 7.68
C LEU A 178 4.14 -12.08 7.53
N PHE A 179 4.10 -10.79 7.86
CA PHE A 179 2.92 -9.94 7.64
C PHE A 179 2.45 -10.02 6.19
N SER A 180 3.36 -9.80 5.25
CA SER A 180 3.04 -9.75 3.82
C SER A 180 2.61 -11.13 3.29
N CYS A 181 3.25 -12.20 3.74
CA CYS A 181 2.88 -13.57 3.37
C CYS A 181 1.46 -13.92 3.85
N THR A 182 1.11 -13.59 5.09
CA THR A 182 -0.24 -13.83 5.60
C THR A 182 -1.28 -12.92 4.97
N PHE A 183 -0.93 -11.68 4.68
CA PHE A 183 -1.78 -10.76 3.94
C PHE A 183 -2.16 -11.34 2.56
N VAL A 184 -1.17 -11.78 1.78
CA VAL A 184 -1.40 -12.41 0.46
C VAL A 184 -2.12 -13.75 0.63
N GLY A 185 -1.67 -14.58 1.56
CA GLY A 185 -2.25 -15.90 1.83
C GLY A 185 -3.74 -15.82 2.17
N THR A 186 -4.15 -14.89 3.03
CA THR A 186 -5.55 -14.67 3.39
C THR A 186 -6.40 -14.31 2.17
N ARG A 187 -5.90 -13.46 1.27
CA ARG A 187 -6.61 -13.12 0.03
C ARG A 187 -6.78 -14.29 -0.92
N LEU A 188 -5.77 -15.14 -1.00
CA LEU A 188 -5.82 -16.34 -1.85
C LEU A 188 -6.74 -17.41 -1.27
N LEU A 189 -6.77 -17.56 0.06
CA LEU A 189 -7.62 -18.54 0.75
C LEU A 189 -9.09 -18.13 0.78
N PHE A 190 -9.38 -16.82 0.85
CA PHE A 190 -10.74 -16.29 0.96
C PHE A 190 -11.14 -15.36 -0.21
N PRO A 191 -11.00 -15.78 -1.48
CA PRO A 191 -11.23 -14.91 -2.63
C PRO A 191 -12.69 -14.46 -2.75
N ASN A 192 -13.64 -15.24 -2.21
CA ASN A 192 -15.08 -14.98 -2.25
C ASN A 192 -15.66 -14.56 -0.89
N GLY A 193 -14.82 -14.31 0.11
CA GLY A 193 -15.27 -13.99 1.47
C GLY A 193 -16.22 -12.79 1.51
N ILE A 194 -15.87 -11.71 0.81
CA ILE A 194 -16.66 -10.47 0.73
C ILE A 194 -18.02 -10.72 0.06
N ASN A 195 -18.05 -11.54 -1.00
CA ASN A 195 -19.29 -11.83 -1.71
C ASN A 195 -20.25 -12.72 -0.89
N ARG A 196 -19.71 -13.60 -0.05
CA ARG A 196 -20.53 -14.53 0.77
C ARG A 196 -21.04 -13.90 2.06
N LEU A 197 -20.19 -13.14 2.74
CA LEU A 197 -20.47 -12.61 4.07
C LEU A 197 -20.87 -11.13 4.09
N GLY A 198 -20.66 -10.43 2.96
CA GLY A 198 -20.81 -8.98 2.86
C GLY A 198 -19.57 -8.21 3.37
N GLY A 199 -19.37 -6.99 2.84
CA GLY A 199 -18.17 -6.20 3.15
C GLY A 199 -18.03 -5.84 4.61
N LEU A 200 -19.12 -5.38 5.27
CA LEU A 200 -19.08 -4.96 6.67
C LEU A 200 -18.75 -6.12 7.63
N ASN A 201 -19.36 -7.30 7.42
CA ASN A 201 -19.10 -8.46 8.28
C ASN A 201 -17.65 -8.94 8.13
N VAL A 202 -17.13 -8.97 6.90
CA VAL A 202 -15.72 -9.32 6.65
C VAL A 202 -14.81 -8.29 7.33
N ALA A 203 -15.12 -7.00 7.22
CA ALA A 203 -14.32 -5.96 7.88
C ALA A 203 -14.30 -6.13 9.40
N MET A 204 -15.45 -6.41 10.04
CA MET A 204 -15.53 -6.65 11.49
C MET A 204 -14.71 -7.86 11.94
N ILE A 205 -14.77 -8.97 11.21
CA ILE A 205 -13.94 -10.16 11.48
C ILE A 205 -12.45 -9.78 11.34
N CYS A 206 -12.10 -9.08 10.29
CA CYS A 206 -10.74 -8.63 10.01
C CYS A 206 -10.20 -7.72 11.11
N PHE A 207 -10.97 -6.74 11.57
CA PHE A 207 -10.59 -5.88 12.70
C PHE A 207 -10.37 -6.68 13.98
N SER A 208 -11.24 -7.65 14.27
CA SER A 208 -11.10 -8.49 15.47
C SER A 208 -9.79 -9.27 15.44
N VAL A 209 -9.45 -9.85 14.29
CA VAL A 209 -8.20 -10.61 14.12
C VAL A 209 -6.98 -9.66 14.20
N GLU A 210 -7.05 -8.48 13.61
CA GLU A 210 -5.99 -7.48 13.65
C GLU A 210 -5.75 -6.97 15.06
N ILE A 211 -6.81 -6.67 15.84
CA ILE A 211 -6.72 -6.24 17.23
C ILE A 211 -5.99 -7.30 18.06
N VAL A 212 -6.36 -8.58 17.94
CA VAL A 212 -5.69 -9.67 18.64
C VAL A 212 -4.22 -9.74 18.23
N GLY A 213 -3.92 -9.58 16.94
CA GLY A 213 -2.55 -9.56 16.44
C GLY A 213 -1.72 -8.43 17.04
N LEU A 214 -2.25 -7.21 17.05
CA LEU A 214 -1.57 -6.03 17.60
C LEU A 214 -1.37 -6.13 19.12
N LEU A 215 -2.36 -6.65 19.85
CA LEU A 215 -2.22 -6.90 21.29
C LEU A 215 -1.12 -7.93 21.59
N LEU A 216 -1.04 -9.00 20.79
CA LEU A 216 0.03 -10.00 20.95
C LEU A 216 1.43 -9.40 20.65
N VAL A 217 1.55 -8.50 19.67
CA VAL A 217 2.82 -7.78 19.44
C VAL A 217 3.16 -6.89 20.61
N GLY A 218 2.20 -6.07 21.07
CA GLY A 218 2.43 -5.12 22.17
C GLY A 218 2.77 -5.78 23.49
N MET A 219 2.19 -6.96 23.77
CA MET A 219 2.42 -7.73 24.99
C MET A 219 3.54 -8.78 24.85
N ALA A 220 4.26 -8.82 23.72
CA ALA A 220 5.21 -9.87 23.45
C ALA A 220 6.40 -9.82 24.43
N SER A 221 6.57 -10.90 25.16
CA SER A 221 7.74 -11.18 26.02
C SER A 221 8.79 -12.06 25.33
N MET A 222 8.43 -12.69 24.20
CA MET A 222 9.28 -13.59 23.42
C MET A 222 9.15 -13.31 21.92
N PRO A 223 10.21 -13.52 21.11
CA PRO A 223 10.16 -13.24 19.67
C PRO A 223 9.07 -13.98 18.90
N TRP A 224 8.76 -15.23 19.28
CA TRP A 224 7.73 -16.03 18.62
C TRP A 224 6.31 -15.46 18.85
N MET A 225 6.04 -14.87 20.01
CA MET A 225 4.76 -14.23 20.33
C MET A 225 4.54 -13.00 19.43
N ALA A 226 5.58 -12.17 19.25
CA ALA A 226 5.55 -11.05 18.32
C ALA A 226 5.32 -11.52 16.87
N LYS A 227 5.98 -12.61 16.43
CA LYS A 227 5.78 -13.19 15.10
C LYS A 227 4.34 -13.66 14.86
N ILE A 228 3.73 -14.35 15.83
CA ILE A 228 2.32 -14.75 15.74
C ILE A 228 1.42 -13.51 15.69
N GLY A 229 1.69 -12.49 16.50
CA GLY A 229 0.95 -11.24 16.48
C GLY A 229 1.00 -10.56 15.11
N VAL A 230 2.18 -10.51 14.50
CA VAL A 230 2.37 -9.94 13.15
C VAL A 230 1.65 -10.78 12.08
N LEU A 231 1.67 -12.11 12.18
CA LEU A 231 0.91 -13.00 11.29
C LEU A 231 -0.61 -12.71 11.35
N LEU A 232 -1.15 -12.59 12.57
CA LEU A 232 -2.57 -12.28 12.76
C LEU A 232 -2.91 -10.87 12.27
N ALA A 233 -2.06 -9.87 12.55
CA ALA A 233 -2.25 -8.52 12.07
C ALA A 233 -2.27 -8.46 10.53
N GLY A 234 -1.36 -9.18 9.85
CA GLY A 234 -1.34 -9.28 8.40
C GLY A 234 -2.59 -9.96 7.82
N ALA A 235 -3.03 -11.05 8.44
CA ALA A 235 -4.26 -11.74 8.07
C ALA A 235 -5.49 -10.85 8.27
N GLY A 236 -5.59 -10.17 9.42
CA GLY A 236 -6.67 -9.27 9.76
C GLY A 236 -6.73 -8.07 8.81
N PHE A 237 -5.63 -7.39 8.57
CA PHE A 237 -5.60 -6.23 7.67
C PHE A 237 -5.92 -6.58 6.20
N SER A 238 -5.67 -7.82 5.79
CA SER A 238 -5.70 -8.25 4.39
C SER A 238 -6.98 -7.89 3.64
N LEU A 239 -8.15 -8.20 4.18
CA LEU A 239 -9.42 -8.00 3.48
C LEU A 239 -10.13 -6.68 3.85
N VAL A 240 -9.59 -5.87 4.79
CA VAL A 240 -10.20 -4.60 5.21
C VAL A 240 -10.37 -3.65 4.03
N PHE A 241 -9.28 -3.42 3.28
CA PHE A 241 -9.30 -2.47 2.16
C PHE A 241 -10.34 -2.85 1.08
N PRO A 242 -10.39 -4.08 0.54
CA PRO A 242 -11.40 -4.43 -0.45
C PRO A 242 -12.81 -4.54 0.14
N ALA A 243 -12.97 -4.96 1.38
CA ALA A 243 -14.27 -5.10 2.03
C ALA A 243 -14.95 -3.74 2.22
N LEU A 244 -14.27 -2.80 2.88
CA LEU A 244 -14.78 -1.44 3.06
C LEU A 244 -14.78 -0.64 1.76
N GLY A 245 -13.85 -0.89 0.84
CA GLY A 245 -13.79 -0.24 -0.47
C GLY A 245 -15.00 -0.54 -1.34
N VAL A 246 -15.47 -1.78 -1.35
CA VAL A 246 -16.73 -2.15 -2.04
C VAL A 246 -17.92 -1.42 -1.44
N GLU A 247 -18.01 -1.34 -0.11
CA GLU A 247 -19.11 -0.63 0.56
C GLU A 247 -19.02 0.90 0.32
N ALA A 248 -17.83 1.47 0.35
CA ALA A 248 -17.61 2.90 0.06
C ALA A 248 -18.03 3.26 -1.38
N VAL A 249 -17.68 2.42 -2.34
CA VAL A 249 -18.02 2.65 -3.76
C VAL A 249 -19.53 2.52 -4.01
N ARG A 250 -20.23 1.67 -3.26
CA ARG A 250 -21.70 1.52 -3.32
C ARG A 250 -22.47 2.77 -2.87
N GLN A 251 -21.83 3.68 -2.13
CA GLN A 251 -22.46 4.92 -1.67
C GLN A 251 -22.61 5.97 -2.77
N VAL A 252 -22.05 5.76 -3.94
CA VAL A 252 -22.04 6.70 -5.06
C VAL A 252 -22.45 6.01 -6.36
N GLU A 253 -22.94 6.82 -7.30
CA GLU A 253 -23.25 6.34 -8.64
C GLU A 253 -21.98 5.88 -9.38
N GLU A 254 -22.12 5.01 -10.36
CA GLU A 254 -21.03 4.38 -11.12
C GLU A 254 -20.01 5.38 -11.67
N GLN A 255 -20.48 6.52 -12.19
CA GLN A 255 -19.65 7.60 -12.72
C GLN A 255 -18.73 8.24 -11.68
N ASN A 256 -19.06 8.15 -10.40
CA ASN A 256 -18.31 8.75 -9.28
C ASN A 256 -17.49 7.72 -8.48
N GLN A 257 -17.54 6.44 -8.85
CA GLN A 257 -16.83 5.36 -8.15
C GLN A 257 -15.31 5.58 -8.10
N GLY A 258 -14.74 6.14 -9.18
CA GLY A 258 -13.31 6.49 -9.20
C GLY A 258 -12.94 7.56 -8.18
N THR A 259 -13.78 8.60 -8.05
CA THR A 259 -13.60 9.66 -7.05
C THR A 259 -13.79 9.12 -5.63
N ALA A 260 -14.78 8.25 -5.42
CA ALA A 260 -15.03 7.61 -4.13
C ALA A 260 -13.84 6.72 -3.72
N LEU A 261 -13.31 5.91 -4.64
CA LEU A 261 -12.16 5.06 -4.37
C LEU A 261 -10.90 5.88 -4.07
N GLY A 262 -10.66 6.95 -4.84
CA GLY A 262 -9.54 7.86 -4.58
C GLY A 262 -9.66 8.57 -3.23
N THR A 263 -10.87 9.06 -2.88
CA THR A 263 -11.14 9.68 -1.57
C THR A 263 -10.96 8.66 -0.44
N TYR A 264 -11.46 7.43 -0.61
CA TYR A 264 -11.32 6.35 0.33
C TYR A 264 -9.84 5.95 0.54
N SER A 265 -9.06 5.86 -0.54
CA SER A 265 -7.63 5.53 -0.48
C SER A 265 -6.81 6.63 0.21
N ALA A 266 -7.23 7.90 0.12
CA ALA A 266 -6.54 8.99 0.79
C ALA A 266 -6.51 8.82 2.32
N PHE A 267 -7.50 8.15 2.92
CA PHE A 267 -7.49 7.83 4.35
C PHE A 267 -6.41 6.79 4.70
N LEU A 268 -6.14 5.83 3.80
CA LEU A 268 -5.01 4.91 3.94
C LEU A 268 -3.68 5.67 3.94
N ASP A 269 -3.51 6.56 2.96
CA ASP A 269 -2.27 7.32 2.79
C ASP A 269 -2.04 8.24 4.00
N LEU A 270 -3.10 8.91 4.51
CA LEU A 270 -3.02 9.74 5.73
C LEU A 270 -2.68 8.93 6.99
N ALA A 271 -3.07 7.68 7.07
CA ALA A 271 -2.77 6.83 8.23
C ALA A 271 -1.35 6.27 8.20
N LEU A 272 -0.73 6.17 7.03
CA LEU A 272 0.61 5.61 6.84
C LEU A 272 1.70 6.68 6.76
N GLY A 273 1.36 7.92 6.43
CA GLY A 273 2.28 9.05 6.26
C GLY A 273 2.30 10.02 7.37
#